data_337e4a8fae1cccda72946866461427a4
#
_entry.id   337e4a8fae1cccda72946866461427a4
#
_cell.length_a   1.000
_cell.length_b   1.000
_cell.length_c   1.000
_cell.angle_alpha   90.00
_cell.angle_beta   90.00
_cell.angle_gamma   90.00
#
_symmetry.space_group_name_H-M   'P 1'
#
loop_
_entity.id
_entity.type
_entity.pdbx_description
1 polymer ?
#
loop_
_entity_poly.entity_id
_entity_poly.type
_entity_poly.pdbx_seq_one_letter_code
_entity_poly.pdbx_strand_id
1 'polypeptide(L)'
;MALFQTSVLKKHLTQQDANVVSKAYRKYAKYFLNPEIQENIRTSNEEQFQATFLTELFVNVLDYTINPSPKYNLTTEYKNEKNNRKADGAILNDGATVAVVELKGTNTKDLESIRKQAFDYKVNHKGCRFVITSNFEKLRLYIDDATEHLAFDLFQLTEADFSLLYLCLHKDNLLKAIPLKIKQDSLVVEEQITKEFYKDYSLFKRELYRDLVKKNGKVLKVALQNETGIPDDENHQNDLERLEKNVKLTLFKKSQKLIDRFLFIFFAEDRGLLQPNYTLKRLAEWDTIRKLDVDEPLYDRFKKHFNYLDKGRKGDAENKEIFAYNGGLFKPDSTLDRVLIDDELLYKHAKILATYDFESQVDVNILGHIFENSLNEIESINAEIEGGDFDKQKSKRKKDGVFYTPKYITKYIVENTVGKLCDEKKAALGFQEEEYFKGRGTGRNKRNDKTIQKLVTILDNYRDWLLQITICDPACGSG
;
A
#
# COMPACT_ATOMS: atom_id res chain seq x y z
N MET A 1 3.69 -2.63 -5.56
CA MET A 1 3.91 -2.33 -4.12
C MET A 1 5.39 -2.40 -3.85
N ALA A 2 5.92 -1.57 -2.99
CA ALA A 2 7.35 -1.51 -2.78
C ALA A 2 7.83 -2.75 -1.99
N LEU A 3 8.78 -3.49 -2.56
CA LEU A 3 9.52 -4.55 -1.87
C LEU A 3 10.30 -3.99 -0.66
N PHE A 4 10.45 -2.68 -0.63
CA PHE A 4 11.18 -1.91 0.36
C PHE A 4 10.27 -0.90 1.05
N GLN A 5 10.49 -0.68 2.31
CA GLN A 5 9.88 0.39 3.08
C GLN A 5 10.39 1.76 2.55
N THR A 6 9.48 2.69 2.28
CA THR A 6 9.78 3.92 1.52
C THR A 6 10.84 4.79 2.20
N SER A 7 10.81 4.93 3.53
CA SER A 7 11.79 5.74 4.25
C SER A 7 13.21 5.16 4.17
N VAL A 8 13.32 3.83 4.25
CA VAL A 8 14.60 3.13 4.10
C VAL A 8 15.13 3.26 2.67
N LEU A 9 14.26 3.01 1.69
CA LEU A 9 14.61 3.16 0.28
C LEU A 9 15.08 4.58 -0.05
N LYS A 10 14.34 5.60 0.39
CA LYS A 10 14.68 7.01 0.15
C LYS A 10 16.07 7.36 0.68
N LYS A 11 16.43 6.84 1.87
CA LYS A 11 17.78 7.02 2.44
C LYS A 11 18.86 6.45 1.53
N HIS A 12 18.68 5.25 0.98
CA HIS A 12 19.65 4.64 0.08
C HIS A 12 19.68 5.32 -1.30
N LEU A 13 18.55 5.76 -1.83
CA LEU A 13 18.50 6.52 -3.09
C LEU A 13 19.27 7.84 -2.98
N THR A 14 19.12 8.57 -1.86
CA THR A 14 19.85 9.85 -1.64
C THR A 14 21.36 9.67 -1.42
N GLN A 15 21.82 8.48 -1.08
CA GLN A 15 23.23 8.17 -0.92
C GLN A 15 23.94 7.85 -2.23
N GLN A 16 23.21 7.63 -3.32
CA GLN A 16 23.80 7.41 -4.63
C GLN A 16 24.44 8.70 -5.17
N ASP A 17 25.55 8.56 -5.89
CA ASP A 17 26.12 9.67 -6.65
C ASP A 17 25.21 9.99 -7.86
N ALA A 18 24.49 11.11 -7.76
CA ALA A 18 23.55 11.54 -8.79
C ALA A 18 24.20 11.71 -10.18
N ASN A 19 25.47 12.15 -10.26
CA ASN A 19 26.17 12.31 -11.52
C ASN A 19 26.47 10.95 -12.19
N VAL A 20 26.84 9.95 -11.37
CA VAL A 20 27.10 8.59 -11.87
C VAL A 20 25.81 7.96 -12.37
N VAL A 21 24.74 8.06 -11.59
CA VAL A 21 23.41 7.53 -11.98
C VAL A 21 22.89 8.21 -13.24
N SER A 22 22.97 9.55 -13.34
CA SER A 22 22.53 10.29 -14.53
C SER A 22 23.36 9.95 -15.77
N LYS A 23 24.67 9.72 -15.62
CA LYS A 23 25.52 9.25 -16.73
C LYS A 23 25.10 7.85 -17.20
N ALA A 24 24.81 6.95 -16.28
CA ALA A 24 24.30 5.62 -16.60
C ALA A 24 22.93 5.67 -17.27
N TYR A 25 22.02 6.54 -16.76
CA TYR A 25 20.71 6.76 -17.36
C TYR A 25 20.78 7.25 -18.81
N ARG A 26 21.71 8.14 -19.13
CA ARG A 26 21.90 8.60 -20.53
C ARG A 26 22.30 7.47 -21.46
N LYS A 27 23.17 6.54 -21.00
CA LYS A 27 23.52 5.34 -21.79
C LYS A 27 22.29 4.45 -21.98
N TYR A 28 21.54 4.22 -20.90
CA TYR A 28 20.30 3.46 -20.89
C TYR A 28 19.26 4.04 -21.85
N ALA A 29 18.96 5.33 -21.71
CA ALA A 29 17.96 6.04 -22.50
C ALA A 29 18.29 6.03 -24.01
N LYS A 30 19.58 6.16 -24.37
CA LYS A 30 20.03 6.11 -25.77
C LYS A 30 19.67 4.78 -26.44
N TYR A 31 19.65 3.68 -25.70
CA TYR A 31 19.35 2.36 -26.24
C TYR A 31 17.88 1.97 -25.98
N PHE A 32 17.47 1.83 -24.72
CA PHE A 32 16.18 1.27 -24.35
C PHE A 32 14.99 2.21 -24.56
N LEU A 33 15.20 3.52 -24.59
CA LEU A 33 14.14 4.50 -24.89
C LEU A 33 14.13 4.95 -26.36
N ASN A 34 14.90 4.32 -27.23
CA ASN A 34 14.88 4.57 -28.67
C ASN A 34 13.74 3.78 -29.32
N PRO A 35 12.74 4.44 -29.96
CA PRO A 35 11.58 3.74 -30.55
C PRO A 35 11.93 2.73 -31.65
N GLU A 36 12.96 2.99 -32.45
CA GLU A 36 13.38 2.07 -33.51
C GLU A 36 14.00 0.80 -32.90
N ILE A 37 14.81 0.94 -31.85
CA ILE A 37 15.42 -0.20 -31.15
C ILE A 37 14.33 -1.00 -30.43
N GLN A 38 13.35 -0.34 -29.80
CA GLN A 38 12.21 -1.00 -29.13
C GLN A 38 11.42 -1.86 -30.14
N GLU A 39 11.15 -1.33 -31.34
CA GLU A 39 10.45 -2.08 -32.37
C GLU A 39 11.26 -3.29 -32.87
N ASN A 40 12.56 -3.09 -33.07
CA ASN A 40 13.47 -4.19 -33.44
C ASN A 40 13.51 -5.29 -32.36
N ILE A 41 13.53 -4.90 -31.06
CA ILE A 41 13.48 -5.86 -29.95
C ILE A 41 12.17 -6.64 -29.96
N ARG A 42 11.01 -5.98 -30.20
CA ARG A 42 9.69 -6.63 -30.24
C ARG A 42 9.56 -7.65 -31.37
N THR A 43 10.27 -7.44 -32.47
CA THR A 43 10.25 -8.31 -33.65
C THR A 43 11.36 -9.36 -33.66
N SER A 44 12.34 -9.27 -32.74
CA SER A 44 13.47 -10.20 -32.63
C SER A 44 13.05 -11.52 -31.96
N ASN A 45 13.68 -12.61 -32.39
CA ASN A 45 13.59 -13.88 -31.69
C ASN A 45 14.36 -13.85 -30.37
N GLU A 46 13.91 -14.63 -29.39
CA GLU A 46 14.53 -14.73 -28.05
C GLU A 46 16.05 -14.95 -28.12
N GLU A 47 16.47 -16.01 -28.82
CA GLU A 47 17.90 -16.38 -28.95
C GLU A 47 18.77 -15.31 -29.61
N GLN A 48 18.18 -14.51 -30.51
CA GLN A 48 18.93 -13.44 -31.21
C GLN A 48 19.26 -12.27 -30.29
N PHE A 49 18.40 -11.99 -29.32
CA PHE A 49 18.51 -10.78 -28.50
C PHE A 49 19.08 -11.03 -27.08
N GLN A 50 19.09 -12.27 -26.59
CA GLN A 50 19.57 -12.61 -25.24
C GLN A 50 20.99 -12.06 -24.95
N ALA A 51 21.97 -12.39 -25.80
CA ALA A 51 23.32 -11.93 -25.58
C ALA A 51 23.47 -10.41 -25.67
N THR A 52 22.74 -9.78 -26.60
CA THR A 52 22.71 -8.33 -26.76
C THR A 52 22.07 -7.66 -25.54
N PHE A 53 20.95 -8.19 -25.04
CA PHE A 53 20.29 -7.68 -23.85
C PHE A 53 21.22 -7.70 -22.62
N LEU A 54 21.90 -8.82 -22.39
CA LEU A 54 22.87 -8.93 -21.30
C LEU A 54 24.02 -7.94 -21.47
N THR A 55 24.51 -7.74 -22.69
CA THR A 55 25.56 -6.77 -22.97
C THR A 55 25.06 -5.33 -22.76
N GLU A 56 23.97 -4.95 -23.37
CA GLU A 56 23.48 -3.56 -23.31
C GLU A 56 23.06 -3.15 -21.91
N LEU A 57 22.27 -3.99 -21.22
CA LEU A 57 21.80 -3.64 -19.88
C LEU A 57 22.89 -3.86 -18.82
N PHE A 58 23.45 -5.07 -18.74
CA PHE A 58 24.32 -5.42 -17.63
C PHE A 58 25.75 -4.91 -17.82
N VAL A 59 26.30 -5.01 -19.03
CA VAL A 59 27.71 -4.57 -19.26
C VAL A 59 27.75 -3.05 -19.47
N ASN A 60 27.01 -2.51 -20.44
CA ASN A 60 27.15 -1.11 -20.86
C ASN A 60 26.55 -0.11 -19.89
N VAL A 61 25.45 -0.49 -19.19
CA VAL A 61 24.74 0.38 -18.26
C VAL A 61 25.07 0.09 -16.80
N LEU A 62 25.14 -1.20 -16.41
CA LEU A 62 25.28 -1.64 -15.02
C LEU A 62 26.70 -2.09 -14.64
N ASP A 63 27.68 -1.91 -15.53
CA ASP A 63 29.13 -2.09 -15.35
C ASP A 63 29.60 -3.53 -15.01
N TYR A 64 28.84 -4.56 -15.42
CA TYR A 64 29.27 -5.95 -15.28
C TYR A 64 30.37 -6.30 -16.31
N THR A 65 31.19 -7.28 -15.97
CA THR A 65 32.19 -7.87 -16.86
C THR A 65 31.72 -9.24 -17.31
N ILE A 66 31.50 -9.43 -18.61
CA ILE A 66 30.97 -10.67 -19.16
C ILE A 66 32.07 -11.67 -19.49
N ASN A 67 31.84 -12.97 -19.30
CA ASN A 67 32.70 -14.07 -19.76
C ASN A 67 32.85 -14.01 -21.31
N PRO A 68 34.06 -14.17 -21.90
CA PRO A 68 35.31 -14.69 -21.30
C PRO A 68 36.32 -13.62 -20.78
N SER A 69 35.88 -12.38 -20.56
CA SER A 69 36.80 -11.33 -20.07
C SER A 69 37.43 -11.71 -18.72
N PRO A 70 38.67 -11.29 -18.43
CA PRO A 70 39.31 -11.56 -17.13
C PRO A 70 38.46 -11.02 -15.96
N LYS A 71 38.38 -11.80 -14.88
CA LYS A 71 37.58 -11.43 -13.67
C LYS A 71 36.11 -11.17 -13.98
N TYR A 72 35.56 -11.89 -14.93
CA TYR A 72 34.14 -11.79 -15.24
C TYR A 72 33.25 -12.08 -14.01
N ASN A 73 32.13 -11.39 -13.94
CA ASN A 73 31.10 -11.56 -12.92
C ASN A 73 29.70 -11.72 -13.54
N LEU A 74 29.62 -11.84 -14.85
CA LEU A 74 28.42 -12.18 -15.61
C LEU A 74 28.78 -13.28 -16.60
N THR A 75 27.96 -14.32 -16.70
CA THR A 75 28.09 -15.37 -17.69
C THR A 75 26.76 -15.72 -18.32
N THR A 76 26.82 -16.16 -19.59
CA THR A 76 25.64 -16.65 -20.32
C THR A 76 25.54 -18.16 -20.22
N GLU A 77 24.35 -18.72 -20.47
CA GLU A 77 24.10 -20.16 -20.50
C GLU A 77 24.67 -20.93 -19.30
N TYR A 78 24.42 -20.44 -18.10
CA TYR A 78 25.04 -20.97 -16.89
C TYR A 78 24.41 -22.30 -16.46
N LYS A 79 25.21 -23.35 -16.42
CA LYS A 79 24.76 -24.70 -16.10
C LYS A 79 24.51 -24.88 -14.61
N ASN A 80 23.38 -25.49 -14.26
CA ASN A 80 23.05 -25.83 -12.87
C ASN A 80 24.05 -26.82 -12.25
N GLU A 81 24.33 -26.67 -10.96
CA GLU A 81 25.22 -27.57 -10.21
C GLU A 81 24.66 -29.01 -10.11
N LYS A 82 23.34 -29.19 -10.07
CA LYS A 82 22.66 -30.47 -9.80
C LYS A 82 21.97 -31.11 -11.00
N ASN A 83 21.79 -30.40 -12.10
CA ASN A 83 21.12 -30.93 -13.28
C ASN A 83 21.71 -30.30 -14.57
N ASN A 84 21.32 -30.81 -15.73
CA ASN A 84 21.85 -30.34 -17.02
C ASN A 84 21.12 -29.11 -17.59
N ARG A 85 20.20 -28.50 -16.86
CA ARG A 85 19.51 -27.31 -17.30
C ARG A 85 20.42 -26.09 -17.16
N LYS A 86 20.23 -25.09 -18.03
CA LYS A 86 21.03 -23.87 -18.05
C LYS A 86 20.09 -22.68 -17.81
N ALA A 87 20.50 -21.75 -16.96
CA ALA A 87 19.92 -20.42 -16.90
C ALA A 87 20.50 -19.55 -18.02
N ASP A 88 19.74 -18.62 -18.55
CA ASP A 88 20.19 -17.74 -19.63
C ASP A 88 21.36 -16.85 -19.22
N GLY A 89 21.43 -16.50 -17.94
CA GLY A 89 22.56 -15.79 -17.34
C GLY A 89 22.73 -16.05 -15.86
N ALA A 90 23.95 -15.84 -15.36
CA ALA A 90 24.25 -15.85 -13.94
C ALA A 90 25.22 -14.71 -13.57
N ILE A 91 24.98 -14.11 -12.40
CA ILE A 91 25.87 -13.13 -11.81
C ILE A 91 26.67 -13.82 -10.70
N LEU A 92 27.98 -13.65 -10.75
CA LEU A 92 28.91 -14.33 -9.89
C LEU A 92 29.67 -13.32 -9.00
N ASN A 93 29.93 -13.72 -7.78
CA ASN A 93 30.83 -13.03 -6.86
C ASN A 93 31.92 -14.03 -6.43
N ASP A 94 33.16 -13.78 -6.85
CA ASP A 94 34.28 -14.67 -6.61
C ASP A 94 34.00 -16.15 -6.99
N GLY A 95 33.30 -16.34 -8.10
CA GLY A 95 32.92 -17.66 -8.61
C GLY A 95 31.63 -18.25 -8.01
N ALA A 96 31.11 -17.69 -6.93
CA ALA A 96 29.83 -18.11 -6.35
C ALA A 96 28.65 -17.42 -7.04
N THR A 97 27.59 -18.17 -7.36
CA THR A 97 26.37 -17.60 -7.98
C THR A 97 25.58 -16.79 -6.97
N VAL A 98 25.41 -15.48 -7.21
CA VAL A 98 24.60 -14.59 -6.38
C VAL A 98 23.25 -14.26 -7.00
N ALA A 99 23.16 -14.28 -8.33
CA ALA A 99 21.91 -14.10 -9.04
C ALA A 99 21.81 -15.01 -10.27
N VAL A 100 20.57 -15.40 -10.61
CA VAL A 100 20.24 -16.05 -11.88
C VAL A 100 19.36 -15.14 -12.71
N VAL A 101 19.54 -15.19 -14.03
CA VAL A 101 18.78 -14.41 -15.01
C VAL A 101 18.07 -15.38 -15.94
N GLU A 102 16.76 -15.20 -16.10
CA GLU A 102 15.94 -15.96 -17.05
C GLU A 102 15.26 -14.97 -17.99
N LEU A 103 15.43 -15.21 -19.27
CA LEU A 103 14.99 -14.34 -20.35
C LEU A 103 13.97 -15.03 -21.23
N LYS A 104 13.00 -14.28 -21.74
CA LYS A 104 12.04 -14.73 -22.75
C LYS A 104 11.81 -13.64 -23.77
N GLY A 105 11.36 -14.02 -24.96
CA GLY A 105 10.99 -13.05 -25.98
C GLY A 105 9.79 -12.20 -25.58
N THR A 106 9.65 -11.02 -26.18
CA THR A 106 8.57 -10.05 -25.93
C THR A 106 7.16 -10.61 -26.15
N ASN A 107 7.02 -11.73 -26.86
CA ASN A 107 5.78 -12.48 -27.01
C ASN A 107 5.27 -13.07 -25.67
N THR A 108 6.16 -13.32 -24.73
CA THR A 108 5.82 -13.77 -23.37
C THR A 108 5.38 -12.57 -22.55
N LYS A 109 4.07 -12.29 -22.54
CA LYS A 109 3.51 -11.14 -21.82
C LYS A 109 3.49 -11.34 -20.31
N ASP A 110 3.34 -12.59 -19.84
CA ASP A 110 3.26 -12.95 -18.43
C ASP A 110 4.61 -13.48 -17.93
N LEU A 111 5.32 -12.61 -17.18
CA LEU A 111 6.59 -12.98 -16.53
C LEU A 111 6.38 -13.95 -15.34
N GLU A 112 5.15 -14.18 -14.91
CA GLU A 112 4.83 -15.15 -13.88
C GLU A 112 5.08 -16.59 -14.36
N SER A 113 4.84 -16.85 -15.65
CA SER A 113 5.04 -18.17 -16.26
C SER A 113 6.50 -18.63 -16.20
N ILE A 114 7.45 -17.69 -16.24
CA ILE A 114 8.89 -18.01 -16.19
C ILE A 114 9.48 -17.97 -14.78
N ARG A 115 8.74 -17.41 -13.82
CA ARG A 115 9.19 -17.33 -12.41
C ARG A 115 9.54 -18.69 -11.85
N LYS A 116 8.68 -19.69 -12.05
CA LYS A 116 8.91 -21.06 -11.55
C LYS A 116 10.23 -21.62 -12.06
N GLN A 117 10.50 -21.49 -13.35
CA GLN A 117 11.73 -21.96 -13.97
C GLN A 117 12.96 -21.24 -13.39
N ALA A 118 12.90 -19.91 -13.26
CA ALA A 118 13.98 -19.12 -12.68
C ALA A 118 14.28 -19.49 -11.21
N PHE A 119 13.23 -19.77 -10.42
CA PHE A 119 13.40 -20.23 -9.04
C PHE A 119 13.91 -21.68 -8.93
N ASP A 120 13.56 -22.55 -9.87
CA ASP A 120 14.16 -23.89 -9.96
C ASP A 120 15.69 -23.78 -10.17
N TYR A 121 16.18 -22.80 -10.94
CA TYR A 121 17.62 -22.54 -11.06
C TYR A 121 18.21 -22.02 -9.75
N LYS A 122 17.57 -21.04 -9.10
CA LYS A 122 18.03 -20.51 -7.81
C LYS A 122 18.26 -21.59 -6.75
N VAL A 123 17.33 -22.52 -6.61
CA VAL A 123 17.42 -23.62 -5.62
C VAL A 123 18.62 -24.54 -5.89
N ASN A 124 19.08 -24.63 -7.13
CA ASN A 124 20.23 -25.46 -7.51
C ASN A 124 21.59 -24.78 -7.26
N HIS A 125 21.62 -23.49 -6.90
CA HIS A 125 22.83 -22.73 -6.62
C HIS A 125 22.87 -22.28 -5.15
N LYS A 126 23.81 -22.85 -4.39
CA LYS A 126 23.96 -22.50 -2.96
C LYS A 126 24.44 -21.05 -2.83
N GLY A 127 23.69 -20.24 -2.08
CA GLY A 127 24.02 -18.82 -1.85
C GLY A 127 23.38 -17.85 -2.84
N CYS A 128 22.69 -18.31 -3.87
CA CYS A 128 21.94 -17.46 -4.78
C CYS A 128 20.75 -16.78 -4.06
N ARG A 129 20.79 -15.45 -4.02
CA ARG A 129 19.78 -14.63 -3.31
C ARG A 129 18.86 -13.88 -4.27
N PHE A 130 19.28 -13.64 -5.49
CA PHE A 130 18.57 -12.82 -6.44
C PHE A 130 18.10 -13.63 -7.64
N VAL A 131 16.89 -13.35 -8.11
CA VAL A 131 16.35 -13.88 -9.35
C VAL A 131 15.89 -12.72 -10.21
N ILE A 132 16.33 -12.70 -11.45
CA ILE A 132 15.96 -11.68 -12.43
C ILE A 132 15.24 -12.38 -13.57
N THR A 133 14.03 -11.93 -13.87
CA THR A 133 13.26 -12.40 -15.03
C THR A 133 12.97 -11.24 -15.96
N SER A 134 13.06 -11.43 -17.26
CA SER A 134 12.76 -10.38 -18.23
C SER A 134 12.22 -10.96 -19.53
N ASN A 135 11.33 -10.22 -20.18
CA ASN A 135 10.95 -10.42 -21.57
C ASN A 135 11.50 -9.33 -22.49
N PHE A 136 12.62 -8.72 -22.10
CA PHE A 136 13.30 -7.61 -22.76
C PHE A 136 12.57 -6.25 -22.68
N GLU A 137 11.26 -6.23 -22.55
CA GLU A 137 10.44 -5.02 -22.33
C GLU A 137 10.21 -4.78 -20.85
N LYS A 138 9.94 -5.86 -20.09
CA LYS A 138 9.71 -5.80 -18.64
C LYS A 138 10.76 -6.62 -17.90
N LEU A 139 11.16 -6.14 -16.73
CA LEU A 139 12.12 -6.82 -15.87
C LEU A 139 11.54 -6.91 -14.45
N ARG A 140 11.71 -8.08 -13.81
CA ARG A 140 11.41 -8.29 -12.40
C ARG A 140 12.64 -8.74 -11.65
N LEU A 141 12.85 -8.15 -10.47
CA LEU A 141 13.88 -8.56 -9.51
C LEU A 141 13.21 -9.12 -8.28
N TYR A 142 13.54 -10.37 -7.95
CA TYR A 142 13.14 -11.06 -6.72
C TYR A 142 14.33 -11.14 -5.77
N ILE A 143 14.06 -11.00 -4.47
CA ILE A 143 15.06 -11.09 -3.39
C ILE A 143 14.63 -12.16 -2.40
N ASP A 144 15.38 -13.24 -2.33
CA ASP A 144 15.17 -14.43 -1.51
C ASP A 144 13.96 -15.29 -1.87
N ASP A 145 12.78 -14.73 -1.96
CA ASP A 145 11.54 -15.46 -2.19
C ASP A 145 10.87 -15.10 -3.52
N ALA A 146 9.91 -15.92 -3.94
CA ALA A 146 9.22 -15.80 -5.21
C ALA A 146 7.93 -14.95 -5.12
N THR A 147 7.58 -14.47 -3.94
CA THR A 147 6.27 -13.85 -3.70
C THR A 147 6.25 -12.37 -4.00
N GLU A 148 7.35 -11.68 -3.70
CA GLU A 148 7.47 -10.23 -3.92
C GLU A 148 8.60 -9.91 -4.89
N HIS A 149 8.41 -8.89 -5.72
CA HIS A 149 9.40 -8.45 -6.69
C HIS A 149 9.30 -6.95 -6.95
N LEU A 150 10.41 -6.37 -7.39
CA LEU A 150 10.41 -5.08 -8.08
C LEU A 150 10.12 -5.33 -9.56
N ALA A 151 9.28 -4.49 -10.15
CA ALA A 151 8.97 -4.55 -11.58
C ALA A 151 9.40 -3.24 -12.26
N PHE A 152 10.01 -3.36 -13.42
CA PHE A 152 10.48 -2.26 -14.24
C PHE A 152 9.97 -2.42 -15.67
N ASP A 153 9.43 -1.36 -16.26
CA ASP A 153 9.16 -1.29 -17.69
C ASP A 153 10.36 -0.62 -18.37
N LEU A 154 11.19 -1.45 -19.02
CA LEU A 154 12.46 -0.98 -19.59
C LEU A 154 12.25 -0.03 -20.78
N PHE A 155 11.07 0.00 -21.39
CA PHE A 155 10.79 0.89 -22.51
C PHE A 155 10.19 2.23 -22.10
N GLN A 156 9.91 2.44 -20.81
CA GLN A 156 9.27 3.64 -20.30
C GLN A 156 9.89 4.17 -19.00
N LEU A 157 11.04 3.63 -18.56
CA LEU A 157 11.67 4.05 -17.30
C LEU A 157 12.02 5.52 -17.29
N THR A 158 11.51 6.22 -16.29
CA THR A 158 11.95 7.60 -15.97
C THR A 158 13.33 7.58 -15.30
N GLU A 159 14.00 8.74 -15.21
CA GLU A 159 15.29 8.82 -14.50
C GLU A 159 15.14 8.47 -13.00
N ALA A 160 13.99 8.78 -12.39
CA ALA A 160 13.69 8.43 -11.01
C ALA A 160 13.56 6.91 -10.83
N ASP A 161 12.80 6.22 -11.71
CA ASP A 161 12.64 4.76 -11.68
C ASP A 161 13.95 4.05 -12.01
N PHE A 162 14.74 4.63 -12.94
CA PHE A 162 16.06 4.12 -13.26
C PHE A 162 17.00 4.19 -12.06
N SER A 163 16.92 5.21 -11.21
CA SER A 163 17.71 5.30 -9.98
C SER A 163 17.46 4.12 -9.05
N LEU A 164 16.23 3.62 -8.98
CA LEU A 164 15.87 2.40 -8.23
C LEU A 164 16.44 1.15 -8.91
N LEU A 165 16.30 1.04 -10.23
CA LEU A 165 16.89 -0.08 -10.99
C LEU A 165 18.40 -0.12 -10.78
N TYR A 166 19.08 1.03 -10.92
CA TYR A 166 20.53 1.15 -10.74
C TYR A 166 20.96 0.81 -9.30
N LEU A 167 20.22 1.28 -8.28
CA LEU A 167 20.47 0.93 -6.88
C LEU A 167 20.43 -0.58 -6.68
N CYS A 168 19.48 -1.26 -7.32
CA CYS A 168 19.27 -2.69 -7.10
C CYS A 168 20.16 -3.59 -7.99
N LEU A 169 20.45 -3.18 -9.22
CA LEU A 169 21.06 -4.06 -10.21
C LEU A 169 22.48 -3.66 -10.62
N HIS A 170 22.97 -2.47 -10.25
CA HIS A 170 24.35 -2.12 -10.53
C HIS A 170 25.31 -3.12 -9.86
N LYS A 171 26.35 -3.51 -10.60
CA LYS A 171 27.31 -4.53 -10.19
C LYS A 171 27.74 -4.41 -8.73
N ASP A 172 28.26 -3.27 -8.33
CA ASP A 172 28.82 -3.09 -6.98
C ASP A 172 27.76 -3.20 -5.90
N ASN A 173 26.55 -2.76 -6.17
CA ASN A 173 25.45 -2.83 -5.23
C ASN A 173 24.92 -4.27 -5.06
N LEU A 174 24.73 -4.97 -6.17
CA LEU A 174 24.22 -6.34 -6.15
C LEU A 174 25.24 -7.32 -5.57
N LEU A 175 26.52 -7.20 -5.94
CA LEU A 175 27.59 -8.03 -5.39
C LEU A 175 27.85 -7.78 -3.90
N LYS A 176 27.58 -6.56 -3.39
CA LYS A 176 27.61 -6.21 -1.97
C LYS A 176 26.28 -6.53 -1.26
N ALA A 177 25.33 -7.14 -1.94
CA ALA A 177 24.01 -7.50 -1.45
C ALA A 177 23.21 -6.29 -0.88
N ILE A 178 23.41 -5.07 -1.42
CA ILE A 178 22.71 -3.86 -0.97
C ILE A 178 21.18 -4.02 -1.05
N PRO A 179 20.58 -4.57 -2.15
CA PRO A 179 19.12 -4.75 -2.19
C PRO A 179 18.60 -5.68 -1.10
N LEU A 180 19.35 -6.72 -0.76
CA LEU A 180 18.99 -7.62 0.36
C LEU A 180 19.05 -6.89 1.69
N LYS A 181 20.07 -6.07 1.90
CA LYS A 181 20.18 -5.24 3.10
C LYS A 181 19.01 -4.25 3.23
N ILE A 182 18.65 -3.57 2.14
CA ILE A 182 17.49 -2.66 2.12
C ILE A 182 16.21 -3.43 2.50
N LYS A 183 16.00 -4.65 1.99
CA LYS A 183 14.86 -5.49 2.35
C LYS A 183 14.86 -5.84 3.84
N GLN A 184 15.99 -6.24 4.39
CA GLN A 184 16.13 -6.57 5.81
C GLN A 184 15.92 -5.36 6.71
N ASP A 185 16.55 -4.23 6.40
CA ASP A 185 16.38 -2.97 7.13
C ASP A 185 14.90 -2.49 7.07
N SER A 186 14.24 -2.68 5.93
CA SER A 186 12.81 -2.38 5.76
C SER A 186 11.94 -3.17 6.72
N LEU A 187 12.16 -4.47 6.84
CA LEU A 187 11.41 -5.34 7.77
C LEU A 187 11.58 -4.90 9.23
N VAL A 188 12.81 -4.53 9.62
CA VAL A 188 13.08 -4.04 10.99
C VAL A 188 12.35 -2.72 11.25
N VAL A 189 12.40 -1.79 10.30
CA VAL A 189 11.73 -0.48 10.43
C VAL A 189 10.20 -0.65 10.45
N GLU A 190 9.64 -1.51 9.60
CA GLU A 190 8.20 -1.82 9.60
C GLU A 190 7.75 -2.42 10.94
N GLU A 191 8.52 -3.34 11.52
CA GLU A 191 8.20 -3.91 12.82
C GLU A 191 8.23 -2.84 13.94
N GLN A 192 9.21 -1.94 13.91
CA GLN A 192 9.32 -0.85 14.88
C GLN A 192 8.15 0.12 14.77
N ILE A 193 7.86 0.60 13.55
CA ILE A 193 6.73 1.51 13.29
C ILE A 193 5.41 0.86 13.73
N THR A 194 5.23 -0.44 13.40
CA THR A 194 4.02 -1.18 13.80
C THR A 194 3.85 -1.17 15.32
N LYS A 195 4.92 -1.41 16.08
CA LYS A 195 4.87 -1.42 17.54
C LYS A 195 4.57 -0.03 18.11
N GLU A 196 5.24 1.01 17.62
CA GLU A 196 5.05 2.39 18.07
C GLU A 196 3.64 2.89 17.76
N PHE A 197 3.20 2.74 16.52
CA PHE A 197 1.87 3.15 16.10
C PHE A 197 0.78 2.39 16.88
N TYR A 198 0.92 1.06 17.03
CA TYR A 198 -0.04 0.25 17.79
C TYR A 198 -0.14 0.71 19.25
N LYS A 199 0.98 1.07 19.87
CA LYS A 199 1.01 1.61 21.23
C LYS A 199 0.17 2.91 21.33
N ASP A 200 0.39 3.86 20.42
CA ASP A 200 -0.31 5.15 20.43
C ASP A 200 -1.79 4.99 20.07
N TYR A 201 -2.09 4.14 19.09
CA TYR A 201 -3.44 3.77 18.71
C TYR A 201 -4.22 3.13 19.87
N SER A 202 -3.65 2.12 20.51
CA SER A 202 -4.28 1.41 21.63
C SER A 202 -4.46 2.30 22.86
N LEU A 203 -3.51 3.22 23.09
CA LEU A 203 -3.64 4.20 24.16
C LEU A 203 -4.81 5.15 23.89
N PHE A 204 -4.90 5.70 22.70
CA PHE A 204 -6.02 6.57 22.31
C PHE A 204 -7.35 5.86 22.46
N LYS A 205 -7.48 4.64 21.94
CA LYS A 205 -8.68 3.83 22.01
C LYS A 205 -9.17 3.64 23.46
N ARG A 206 -8.24 3.29 24.35
CA ARG A 206 -8.54 3.04 25.76
C ARG A 206 -8.90 4.32 26.51
N GLU A 207 -8.16 5.41 26.31
CA GLU A 207 -8.45 6.69 26.95
C GLU A 207 -9.77 7.27 26.42
N LEU A 208 -10.02 7.22 25.12
CA LEU A 208 -11.28 7.66 24.52
C LEU A 208 -12.49 6.87 25.05
N TYR A 209 -12.39 5.54 25.11
CA TYR A 209 -13.46 4.72 25.66
C TYR A 209 -13.78 5.08 27.11
N ARG A 210 -12.75 5.25 27.95
CA ARG A 210 -12.93 5.66 29.36
C ARG A 210 -13.59 7.03 29.49
N ASP A 211 -13.18 7.99 28.67
CA ASP A 211 -13.77 9.33 28.66
C ASP A 211 -15.24 9.28 28.22
N LEU A 212 -15.54 8.52 27.15
CA LEU A 212 -16.92 8.33 26.70
C LEU A 212 -17.81 7.73 27.78
N VAL A 213 -17.35 6.68 28.47
CA VAL A 213 -18.12 6.08 29.58
C VAL A 213 -18.31 7.06 30.72
N LYS A 214 -17.25 7.79 31.13
CA LYS A 214 -17.31 8.78 32.21
C LYS A 214 -18.29 9.92 31.92
N LYS A 215 -18.23 10.50 30.71
CA LYS A 215 -19.03 11.69 30.37
C LYS A 215 -20.46 11.35 29.89
N ASN A 216 -20.67 10.19 29.27
CA ASN A 216 -21.94 9.89 28.60
C ASN A 216 -22.68 8.68 29.18
N GLY A 217 -22.01 7.83 29.98
CA GLY A 217 -22.58 6.56 30.41
C GLY A 217 -23.88 6.71 31.19
N LYS A 218 -23.93 7.66 32.13
CA LYS A 218 -25.14 7.91 32.94
C LYS A 218 -26.33 8.42 32.11
N VAL A 219 -26.08 9.37 31.20
CA VAL A 219 -27.11 9.96 30.35
C VAL A 219 -27.69 8.91 29.39
N LEU A 220 -26.86 8.11 28.80
CA LEU A 220 -27.30 7.02 27.90
C LEU A 220 -28.03 5.91 28.65
N LYS A 221 -27.61 5.58 29.88
CA LYS A 221 -28.30 4.61 30.72
C LYS A 221 -29.74 5.07 31.01
N VAL A 222 -29.91 6.32 31.44
CA VAL A 222 -31.25 6.90 31.72
C VAL A 222 -32.11 6.96 30.45
N ALA A 223 -31.52 7.36 29.31
CA ALA A 223 -32.28 7.40 28.05
C ALA A 223 -32.77 6.00 27.63
N LEU A 224 -31.94 4.99 27.69
CA LEU A 224 -32.30 3.60 27.37
C LEU A 224 -33.27 3.00 28.40
N GLN A 225 -33.13 3.36 29.68
CA GLN A 225 -34.04 2.93 30.72
C GLN A 225 -35.47 3.48 30.45
N ASN A 226 -35.57 4.74 30.06
CA ASN A 226 -36.84 5.36 29.69
C ASN A 226 -37.44 4.72 28.41
N GLU A 227 -36.61 4.40 27.41
CA GLU A 227 -37.08 3.73 26.19
C GLU A 227 -37.58 2.30 26.46
N THR A 228 -36.93 1.58 27.35
CA THR A 228 -37.28 0.18 27.69
C THR A 228 -38.34 0.04 28.77
N GLY A 229 -38.63 1.12 29.48
CA GLY A 229 -39.60 1.13 30.58
C GLY A 229 -39.17 0.30 31.80
N ILE A 230 -37.90 0.01 32.00
CA ILE A 230 -37.36 -0.78 33.11
C ILE A 230 -37.43 0.08 34.40
N PRO A 231 -38.17 -0.34 35.43
CA PRO A 231 -38.24 0.41 36.70
C PRO A 231 -36.88 0.43 37.42
N ASP A 232 -36.63 1.50 38.17
CA ASP A 232 -35.42 1.62 39.01
C ASP A 232 -35.72 1.13 40.41
N ASP A 233 -35.88 -0.19 40.57
CA ASP A 233 -36.14 -0.85 41.83
C ASP A 233 -35.31 -2.11 42.03
N GLU A 234 -35.32 -2.68 43.24
CA GLU A 234 -34.55 -3.86 43.61
C GLU A 234 -34.96 -5.12 42.81
N ASN A 235 -36.18 -5.20 42.31
CA ASN A 235 -36.67 -6.36 41.57
C ASN A 235 -36.11 -6.40 40.15
N HIS A 236 -35.66 -5.26 39.61
CA HIS A 236 -35.12 -5.11 38.25
C HIS A 236 -33.61 -4.88 38.23
N GLN A 237 -32.90 -5.16 39.33
CA GLN A 237 -31.45 -4.92 39.45
C GLN A 237 -30.64 -5.65 38.34
N ASN A 238 -30.98 -6.89 38.02
CA ASN A 238 -30.32 -7.64 36.93
C ASN A 238 -30.56 -6.98 35.56
N ASP A 239 -31.71 -6.41 35.31
CA ASP A 239 -32.01 -5.72 34.05
C ASP A 239 -31.26 -4.41 33.97
N LEU A 240 -31.13 -3.68 35.08
CA LEU A 240 -30.35 -2.45 35.17
C LEU A 240 -28.83 -2.71 34.98
N GLU A 241 -28.28 -3.80 35.50
CA GLU A 241 -26.90 -4.21 35.26
C GLU A 241 -26.69 -4.58 33.80
N ARG A 242 -27.64 -5.29 33.18
CA ARG A 242 -27.60 -5.66 31.77
C ARG A 242 -27.66 -4.41 30.87
N LEU A 243 -28.46 -3.43 31.23
CA LEU A 243 -28.55 -2.15 30.56
C LEU A 243 -27.23 -1.39 30.63
N GLU A 244 -26.58 -1.35 31.79
CA GLU A 244 -25.28 -0.71 31.97
C GLU A 244 -24.19 -1.40 31.11
N LYS A 245 -24.17 -2.71 31.06
CA LYS A 245 -23.26 -3.48 30.17
C LYS A 245 -23.49 -3.11 28.71
N ASN A 246 -24.76 -3.03 28.28
CA ASN A 246 -25.11 -2.64 26.91
C ASN A 246 -24.65 -1.20 26.57
N VAL A 247 -24.78 -0.26 27.51
CA VAL A 247 -24.27 1.12 27.35
C VAL A 247 -22.77 1.12 27.17
N LYS A 248 -22.02 0.39 28.01
CA LYS A 248 -20.57 0.28 27.90
C LYS A 248 -20.14 -0.33 26.56
N LEU A 249 -20.78 -1.41 26.13
CA LEU A 249 -20.54 -2.03 24.82
C LEU A 249 -20.83 -1.08 23.65
N THR A 250 -21.93 -0.32 23.75
CA THR A 250 -22.29 0.68 22.74
C THR A 250 -21.22 1.76 22.64
N LEU A 251 -20.80 2.34 23.78
CA LEU A 251 -19.76 3.37 23.81
C LEU A 251 -18.41 2.84 23.33
N PHE A 252 -18.10 1.58 23.61
CA PHE A 252 -16.91 0.95 23.08
C PHE A 252 -16.94 0.85 21.54
N LYS A 253 -18.05 0.39 20.95
CA LYS A 253 -18.23 0.38 19.49
C LYS A 253 -18.16 1.79 18.89
N LYS A 254 -18.68 2.80 19.59
CA LYS A 254 -18.61 4.21 19.14
C LYS A 254 -17.19 4.77 19.22
N SER A 255 -16.40 4.41 20.25
CA SER A 255 -14.99 4.79 20.31
C SER A 255 -14.19 4.19 19.14
N GLN A 256 -14.44 2.92 18.81
CA GLN A 256 -13.83 2.27 17.66
C GLN A 256 -14.18 3.01 16.36
N LYS A 257 -15.47 3.23 16.10
CA LYS A 257 -15.93 3.94 14.89
C LYS A 257 -15.31 5.34 14.76
N LEU A 258 -15.14 6.05 15.87
CA LEU A 258 -14.51 7.38 15.85
C LEU A 258 -13.03 7.30 15.49
N ILE A 259 -12.29 6.35 16.03
CA ILE A 259 -10.89 6.15 15.68
C ILE A 259 -10.74 5.74 14.22
N ASP A 260 -11.62 4.87 13.70
CA ASP A 260 -11.62 4.47 12.29
C ASP A 260 -11.87 5.68 11.37
N ARG A 261 -12.71 6.65 11.78
CA ARG A 261 -12.89 7.92 11.07
C ARG A 261 -11.57 8.71 11.00
N PHE A 262 -10.83 8.80 12.10
CA PHE A 262 -9.53 9.46 12.12
C PHE A 262 -8.49 8.74 11.27
N LEU A 263 -8.40 7.42 11.36
CA LEU A 263 -7.50 6.62 10.53
C LEU A 263 -7.75 6.83 9.03
N PHE A 264 -9.03 6.86 8.64
CA PHE A 264 -9.40 7.16 7.26
C PHE A 264 -8.91 8.54 6.83
N ILE A 265 -9.07 9.56 7.67
CA ILE A 265 -8.63 10.93 7.36
C ILE A 265 -7.12 10.97 7.21
N PHE A 266 -6.34 10.40 8.13
CA PHE A 266 -4.89 10.36 8.05
C PHE A 266 -4.41 9.66 6.78
N PHE A 267 -5.02 8.52 6.45
CA PHE A 267 -4.71 7.81 5.21
C PHE A 267 -5.09 8.63 3.97
N ALA A 268 -6.23 9.31 3.98
CA ALA A 268 -6.73 10.09 2.86
C ALA A 268 -5.91 11.37 2.63
N GLU A 269 -5.42 12.03 3.69
CA GLU A 269 -4.58 13.22 3.56
C GLU A 269 -3.20 12.88 2.97
N ASP A 270 -2.57 11.81 3.41
CA ASP A 270 -1.24 11.40 2.93
C ASP A 270 -1.28 10.81 1.51
N ARG A 271 -2.41 10.21 1.12
CA ARG A 271 -2.65 9.74 -0.25
C ARG A 271 -3.16 10.82 -1.21
N GLY A 272 -3.21 12.07 -0.78
CA GLY A 272 -3.62 13.20 -1.62
C GLY A 272 -5.11 13.27 -1.96
N LEU A 273 -5.95 12.44 -1.31
CA LEU A 273 -7.41 12.50 -1.43
C LEU A 273 -7.99 13.69 -0.67
N LEU A 274 -7.34 14.09 0.42
CA LEU A 274 -7.59 15.32 1.15
C LEU A 274 -6.41 16.29 0.99
N GLN A 275 -6.53 17.50 1.56
CA GLN A 275 -5.41 18.43 1.63
C GLN A 275 -4.32 17.87 2.55
N PRO A 276 -3.03 18.06 2.22
CA PRO A 276 -1.94 17.67 3.11
C PRO A 276 -2.09 18.31 4.51
N ASN A 277 -1.74 17.57 5.54
CA ASN A 277 -1.85 17.99 6.95
C ASN A 277 -3.27 18.45 7.33
N TYR A 278 -4.30 17.82 6.76
CA TYR A 278 -5.70 18.20 6.96
C TYR A 278 -6.09 18.25 8.44
N THR A 279 -5.73 17.21 9.19
CA THR A 279 -6.00 17.10 10.64
C THR A 279 -5.23 18.14 11.43
N LEU A 280 -3.92 18.29 11.19
CA LEU A 280 -3.10 19.29 11.90
C LEU A 280 -3.58 20.71 11.66
N LYS A 281 -4.04 21.02 10.44
CA LYS A 281 -4.66 22.32 10.11
C LYS A 281 -5.94 22.54 10.93
N ARG A 282 -6.79 21.51 11.10
CA ARG A 282 -8.03 21.63 11.91
C ARG A 282 -7.73 21.85 13.39
N LEU A 283 -6.70 21.19 13.91
CA LEU A 283 -6.25 21.41 15.29
C LEU A 283 -5.70 22.83 15.48
N ALA A 284 -4.90 23.35 14.55
CA ALA A 284 -4.38 24.72 14.59
C ALA A 284 -5.49 25.79 14.48
N GLU A 285 -6.49 25.54 13.66
CA GLU A 285 -7.67 26.41 13.56
C GLU A 285 -8.44 26.45 14.89
N TRP A 286 -8.62 25.31 15.55
CA TRP A 286 -9.27 25.23 16.85
C TRP A 286 -8.45 25.97 17.93
N ASP A 287 -7.13 25.81 17.97
CA ASP A 287 -6.25 26.61 18.84
C ASP A 287 -6.41 28.12 18.63
N THR A 288 -6.61 28.54 17.39
CA THR A 288 -6.82 29.95 17.04
C THR A 288 -8.17 30.47 17.57
N ILE A 289 -9.22 29.66 17.41
CA ILE A 289 -10.57 30.01 17.88
C ILE A 289 -10.59 30.11 19.40
N ARG A 290 -9.95 29.22 20.13
CA ARG A 290 -9.79 29.30 21.60
C ARG A 290 -9.10 30.58 22.06
N LYS A 291 -8.09 31.04 21.34
CA LYS A 291 -7.40 32.31 21.63
C LYS A 291 -8.27 33.54 21.44
N LEU A 292 -9.36 33.40 20.69
CA LEU A 292 -10.37 34.45 20.48
C LEU A 292 -11.56 34.31 21.45
N ASP A 293 -11.40 33.55 22.54
CA ASP A 293 -12.42 33.30 23.56
C ASP A 293 -13.75 32.70 22.98
N VAL A 294 -13.64 31.96 21.88
CA VAL A 294 -14.79 31.23 21.32
C VAL A 294 -14.78 29.80 21.84
N ASP A 295 -15.80 29.45 22.61
CA ASP A 295 -15.97 28.11 23.19
C ASP A 295 -16.67 27.17 22.19
N GLU A 296 -15.89 26.53 21.33
CA GLU A 296 -16.35 25.48 20.41
C GLU A 296 -15.68 24.17 20.78
N PRO A 297 -16.42 23.10 21.17
CA PRO A 297 -15.84 21.79 21.43
C PRO A 297 -15.10 21.26 20.19
N LEU A 298 -13.88 20.73 20.39
CA LEU A 298 -13.06 20.21 19.29
C LEU A 298 -13.81 19.12 18.50
N TYR A 299 -14.55 18.27 19.21
CA TYR A 299 -15.31 17.20 18.57
C TYR A 299 -16.41 17.75 17.65
N ASP A 300 -17.07 18.86 18.00
CA ASP A 300 -18.09 19.48 17.15
C ASP A 300 -17.49 19.99 15.83
N ARG A 301 -16.26 20.48 15.89
CA ARG A 301 -15.51 20.85 14.72
C ARG A 301 -15.24 19.62 13.82
N PHE A 302 -14.78 18.52 14.38
CA PHE A 302 -14.58 17.28 13.61
C PHE A 302 -15.88 16.73 13.03
N LYS A 303 -17.01 16.83 13.72
CA LYS A 303 -18.32 16.43 13.17
C LYS A 303 -18.69 17.19 11.89
N LYS A 304 -18.37 18.48 11.79
CA LYS A 304 -18.54 19.25 10.54
C LYS A 304 -17.74 18.63 9.40
N HIS A 305 -16.50 18.23 9.66
CA HIS A 305 -15.63 17.60 8.67
C HIS A 305 -16.07 16.18 8.29
N PHE A 306 -16.57 15.39 9.22
CA PHE A 306 -17.18 14.09 8.93
C PHE A 306 -18.40 14.24 8.01
N ASN A 307 -19.21 15.29 8.19
CA ASN A 307 -20.33 15.57 7.29
C ASN A 307 -19.85 15.97 5.87
N TYR A 308 -18.71 16.66 5.73
CA TYR A 308 -18.12 16.92 4.42
C TYR A 308 -17.64 15.63 3.73
N LEU A 309 -17.12 14.67 4.51
CA LEU A 309 -16.72 13.37 3.98
C LEU A 309 -17.91 12.49 3.60
N ASP A 310 -19.06 12.64 4.28
CA ASP A 310 -20.30 11.94 3.95
C ASP A 310 -20.97 12.51 2.69
N LYS A 311 -21.09 13.84 2.58
CA LYS A 311 -21.89 14.51 1.55
C LYS A 311 -21.09 15.14 0.41
N GLY A 312 -19.81 15.28 0.57
CA GLY A 312 -18.95 16.08 -0.28
C GLY A 312 -19.00 17.58 0.08
N ARG A 313 -17.98 18.30 -0.38
CA ARG A 313 -17.88 19.76 -0.29
C ARG A 313 -17.18 20.30 -1.51
N LYS A 314 -17.79 21.28 -2.20
CA LYS A 314 -17.13 21.98 -3.29
C LYS A 314 -15.89 22.74 -2.80
N GLY A 315 -14.85 22.74 -3.59
CA GLY A 315 -13.66 23.51 -3.33
C GLY A 315 -13.90 25.04 -3.41
N ASP A 316 -13.08 25.78 -2.70
CA ASP A 316 -13.03 27.26 -2.73
C ASP A 316 -11.56 27.73 -2.86
N ALA A 317 -11.30 29.03 -2.76
CA ALA A 317 -9.95 29.58 -2.90
C ALA A 317 -8.94 29.05 -1.86
N GLU A 318 -9.42 28.64 -0.68
CA GLU A 318 -8.57 28.20 0.45
C GLU A 318 -8.61 26.68 0.70
N ASN A 319 -9.67 26.03 0.23
CA ASN A 319 -9.90 24.62 0.53
C ASN A 319 -10.13 23.82 -0.75
N LYS A 320 -9.40 22.71 -0.86
CA LYS A 320 -9.59 21.72 -1.92
C LYS A 320 -11.00 21.10 -1.84
N GLU A 321 -11.54 20.71 -2.98
CA GLU A 321 -12.78 19.93 -3.05
C GLU A 321 -12.67 18.63 -2.28
N ILE A 322 -13.75 18.26 -1.58
CA ILE A 322 -13.88 16.98 -0.88
C ILE A 322 -15.00 16.20 -1.57
N PHE A 323 -14.67 15.04 -2.13
CA PHE A 323 -15.64 14.14 -2.71
C PHE A 323 -16.40 13.38 -1.62
N ALA A 324 -17.67 13.06 -1.89
CA ALA A 324 -18.46 12.22 -0.98
C ALA A 324 -17.94 10.78 -0.98
N TYR A 325 -17.63 10.27 0.20
CA TYR A 325 -17.26 8.88 0.41
C TYR A 325 -18.51 8.09 0.81
N ASN A 326 -19.11 7.39 -0.15
CA ASN A 326 -20.40 6.71 0.00
C ASN A 326 -20.41 5.48 0.94
N GLY A 327 -19.40 5.32 1.79
CA GLY A 327 -19.35 4.28 2.81
C GLY A 327 -20.16 4.61 4.06
N GLY A 328 -20.46 3.61 4.89
CA GLY A 328 -21.21 3.80 6.15
C GLY A 328 -20.43 4.51 7.26
N LEU A 329 -19.11 4.68 7.11
CA LEU A 329 -18.22 5.17 8.15
C LEU A 329 -18.56 6.60 8.62
N PHE A 330 -18.82 7.52 7.67
CA PHE A 330 -19.09 8.94 7.95
C PHE A 330 -20.58 9.29 8.04
N LYS A 331 -21.49 8.34 7.78
CA LYS A 331 -22.93 8.58 7.94
C LYS A 331 -23.24 9.05 9.35
N PRO A 332 -24.26 9.95 9.51
CA PRO A 332 -24.73 10.37 10.82
C PRO A 332 -25.00 9.18 11.73
N ASP A 333 -24.63 9.33 13.00
CA ASP A 333 -24.76 8.30 14.01
C ASP A 333 -25.43 8.91 15.25
N SER A 334 -26.67 8.47 15.54
CA SER A 334 -27.53 9.06 16.59
C SER A 334 -26.90 9.06 17.98
N THR A 335 -26.02 8.13 18.27
CA THR A 335 -25.27 8.07 19.53
C THR A 335 -23.97 8.84 19.43
N LEU A 336 -23.13 8.51 18.44
CA LEU A 336 -21.78 9.09 18.32
C LEU A 336 -21.82 10.61 18.10
N ASP A 337 -22.81 11.13 17.38
CA ASP A 337 -22.90 12.56 17.10
C ASP A 337 -23.35 13.40 18.32
N ARG A 338 -23.85 12.74 19.39
CA ARG A 338 -24.31 13.39 20.62
C ARG A 338 -23.37 13.24 21.81
N VAL A 339 -22.35 12.38 21.74
CA VAL A 339 -21.44 12.18 22.87
C VAL A 339 -20.58 13.41 23.12
N LEU A 340 -20.26 13.60 24.41
CA LEU A 340 -19.29 14.58 24.87
C LEU A 340 -17.92 13.88 24.95
N ILE A 341 -16.90 14.56 24.44
CA ILE A 341 -15.50 14.08 24.47
C ILE A 341 -14.63 15.19 25.09
N ASP A 342 -13.59 14.78 25.79
CA ASP A 342 -12.60 15.71 26.32
C ASP A 342 -11.76 16.30 25.18
N ASP A 343 -11.73 17.63 25.10
CA ASP A 343 -11.02 18.33 24.03
C ASP A 343 -9.53 18.12 24.07
N GLU A 344 -8.92 18.17 25.26
CA GLU A 344 -7.45 17.99 25.42
C GLU A 344 -7.05 16.54 25.09
N LEU A 345 -7.85 15.57 25.51
CA LEU A 345 -7.65 14.17 25.14
C LEU A 345 -7.71 14.00 23.63
N LEU A 346 -8.77 14.50 22.99
CA LEU A 346 -8.95 14.38 21.55
C LEU A 346 -7.85 15.09 20.76
N TYR A 347 -7.47 16.30 21.19
CA TYR A 347 -6.38 17.08 20.60
C TYR A 347 -5.06 16.33 20.67
N LYS A 348 -4.67 15.89 21.88
CA LYS A 348 -3.41 15.16 22.12
C LYS A 348 -3.26 13.96 21.20
N HIS A 349 -4.26 13.10 21.18
CA HIS A 349 -4.17 11.84 20.45
C HIS A 349 -4.31 12.03 18.94
N ALA A 350 -5.23 12.89 18.48
CA ALA A 350 -5.34 13.22 17.06
C ALA A 350 -4.03 13.82 16.52
N LYS A 351 -3.37 14.70 17.31
CA LYS A 351 -2.08 15.28 16.94
C LYS A 351 -0.97 14.24 16.85
N ILE A 352 -0.86 13.33 17.83
CA ILE A 352 0.16 12.26 17.82
C ILE A 352 -0.03 11.37 16.58
N LEU A 353 -1.24 10.88 16.33
CA LEU A 353 -1.50 9.97 15.21
C LEU A 353 -1.34 10.67 13.85
N ALA A 354 -1.66 11.96 13.74
CA ALA A 354 -1.45 12.75 12.53
C ALA A 354 0.03 13.04 12.20
N THR A 355 0.98 12.68 13.08
CA THR A 355 2.43 12.80 12.79
C THR A 355 3.01 11.59 12.07
N TYR A 356 2.29 10.47 12.03
CA TYR A 356 2.69 9.30 11.25
C TYR A 356 2.41 9.54 9.77
N ASP A 357 3.32 9.07 8.92
CA ASP A 357 3.17 9.12 7.46
C ASP A 357 2.49 7.84 6.97
N PHE A 358 1.23 7.95 6.58
CA PHE A 358 0.40 6.83 6.08
C PHE A 358 0.67 6.48 4.62
N GLU A 359 1.55 7.20 3.94
CA GLU A 359 2.04 6.83 2.62
C GLU A 359 3.30 5.95 2.71
N SER A 360 4.25 6.36 3.56
CA SER A 360 5.60 5.77 3.60
C SER A 360 5.90 4.94 4.85
N GLN A 361 5.25 5.23 6.00
CA GLN A 361 5.51 4.57 7.28
C GLN A 361 4.43 3.56 7.65
N VAL A 362 3.16 3.99 7.67
CA VAL A 362 2.02 3.16 8.07
C VAL A 362 1.30 2.65 6.83
N ASP A 363 1.83 1.60 6.22
CA ASP A 363 1.21 0.99 5.05
C ASP A 363 0.00 0.10 5.42
N VAL A 364 -0.66 -0.45 4.39
CA VAL A 364 -1.84 -1.30 4.55
C VAL A 364 -1.56 -2.56 5.36
N ASN A 365 -0.32 -3.09 5.34
CA ASN A 365 0.05 -4.26 6.14
C ASN A 365 0.08 -3.92 7.63
N ILE A 366 0.66 -2.76 7.97
CA ILE A 366 0.71 -2.28 9.35
C ILE A 366 -0.71 -2.09 9.89
N LEU A 367 -1.59 -1.46 9.11
CA LEU A 367 -3.01 -1.34 9.47
C LEU A 367 -3.68 -2.70 9.66
N GLY A 368 -3.38 -3.67 8.79
CA GLY A 368 -3.87 -5.04 8.91
C GLY A 368 -3.47 -5.71 10.22
N HIS A 369 -2.21 -5.59 10.60
CA HIS A 369 -1.71 -6.10 11.89
C HIS A 369 -2.34 -5.39 13.09
N ILE A 370 -2.65 -4.10 12.97
CA ILE A 370 -3.35 -3.33 14.01
C ILE A 370 -4.77 -3.84 14.19
N PHE A 371 -5.51 -4.02 13.09
CA PHE A 371 -6.86 -4.59 13.15
C PHE A 371 -6.87 -6.00 13.73
N GLU A 372 -5.93 -6.85 13.31
CA GLU A 372 -5.76 -8.19 13.85
C GLU A 372 -5.51 -8.20 15.37
N ASN A 373 -4.65 -7.31 15.86
CA ASN A 373 -4.38 -7.17 17.28
C ASN A 373 -5.55 -6.54 18.04
N SER A 374 -6.30 -5.62 17.41
CA SER A 374 -7.45 -4.98 18.04
C SER A 374 -8.59 -5.95 18.36
N LEU A 375 -8.71 -7.07 17.66
CA LEU A 375 -9.70 -8.11 17.96
C LEU A 375 -9.51 -8.69 19.36
N ASN A 376 -8.27 -8.94 19.78
CA ASN A 376 -7.99 -9.41 21.14
C ASN A 376 -8.36 -8.37 22.21
N GLU A 377 -8.20 -7.08 21.90
CA GLU A 377 -8.61 -6.00 22.81
C GLU A 377 -10.14 -5.91 22.93
N ILE A 378 -10.85 -6.09 21.82
CA ILE A 378 -12.32 -6.13 21.80
C ILE A 378 -12.82 -7.27 22.67
N GLU A 379 -12.25 -8.45 22.55
CA GLU A 379 -12.62 -9.60 23.39
C GLU A 379 -12.28 -9.38 24.86
N SER A 380 -11.11 -8.78 25.15
CA SER A 380 -10.71 -8.46 26.54
C SER A 380 -11.68 -7.48 27.19
N ILE A 381 -12.07 -6.42 26.48
CA ILE A 381 -13.03 -5.44 27.00
C ILE A 381 -14.44 -6.05 27.15
N ASN A 382 -14.85 -6.88 26.20
CA ASN A 382 -16.14 -7.59 26.32
C ASN A 382 -16.14 -8.51 27.54
N ALA A 383 -15.06 -9.28 27.77
CA ALA A 383 -14.94 -10.13 28.95
C ALA A 383 -14.96 -9.30 30.27
N GLU A 384 -14.25 -8.15 30.30
CA GLU A 384 -14.27 -7.23 31.44
C GLU A 384 -15.70 -6.71 31.72
N ILE A 385 -16.44 -6.30 30.66
CA ILE A 385 -17.81 -5.81 30.78
C ILE A 385 -18.76 -6.92 31.27
N GLU A 386 -18.53 -8.17 30.82
CA GLU A 386 -19.31 -9.34 31.22
C GLU A 386 -18.95 -9.86 32.63
N GLY A 387 -17.87 -9.36 33.23
CA GLY A 387 -17.35 -9.79 34.52
C GLY A 387 -16.58 -11.11 34.48
N GLY A 388 -16.03 -11.47 33.31
CA GLY A 388 -15.20 -12.64 33.11
C GLY A 388 -13.73 -12.30 32.85
N ASP A 389 -12.86 -13.33 32.92
CA ASP A 389 -11.46 -13.21 32.60
C ASP A 389 -11.22 -13.51 31.11
N PHE A 390 -10.35 -12.70 30.46
CA PHE A 390 -9.94 -12.92 29.09
C PHE A 390 -8.71 -13.84 29.01
N ASP A 391 -8.89 -14.99 28.40
CA ASP A 391 -7.79 -15.93 28.08
C ASP A 391 -7.31 -15.75 26.63
N LYS A 392 -6.14 -15.15 26.45
CA LYS A 392 -5.51 -14.96 25.13
C LYS A 392 -5.32 -16.24 24.32
N GLN A 393 -5.21 -17.40 24.99
CA GLN A 393 -5.02 -18.69 24.29
C GLN A 393 -6.33 -19.20 23.69
N LYS A 394 -7.46 -18.82 24.26
CA LYS A 394 -8.82 -19.19 23.82
C LYS A 394 -9.50 -18.10 23.00
N SER A 395 -8.78 -17.04 22.61
CA SER A 395 -9.35 -15.95 21.82
C SER A 395 -9.98 -16.47 20.52
N LYS A 396 -11.07 -15.86 20.09
CA LYS A 396 -11.72 -16.16 18.81
C LYS A 396 -10.75 -16.04 17.64
N ARG A 397 -9.82 -15.07 17.68
CA ARG A 397 -8.76 -14.95 16.70
C ARG A 397 -8.01 -16.26 16.49
N LYS A 398 -7.59 -16.94 17.55
CA LYS A 398 -6.88 -18.22 17.44
C LYS A 398 -7.83 -19.38 17.11
N LYS A 399 -9.02 -19.39 17.68
CA LYS A 399 -10.01 -20.45 17.49
C LYS A 399 -10.61 -20.42 16.10
N ASP A 400 -10.93 -19.24 15.59
CA ASP A 400 -11.60 -19.05 14.31
C ASP A 400 -10.60 -18.79 13.16
N GLY A 401 -9.28 -18.77 13.46
CA GLY A 401 -8.22 -18.58 12.46
C GLY A 401 -8.27 -17.22 11.77
N VAL A 402 -8.66 -16.17 12.50
CA VAL A 402 -8.75 -14.82 11.94
C VAL A 402 -7.35 -14.23 11.80
N PHE A 403 -6.86 -14.19 10.57
CA PHE A 403 -5.59 -13.59 10.20
C PHE A 403 -5.79 -12.58 9.09
N TYR A 404 -5.02 -11.50 9.13
CA TYR A 404 -4.98 -10.56 8.03
C TYR A 404 -4.32 -11.21 6.81
N THR A 405 -4.97 -11.12 5.66
CA THR A 405 -4.46 -11.75 4.44
C THR A 405 -3.19 -11.04 3.98
N PRO A 406 -2.06 -11.74 3.87
CA PRO A 406 -0.81 -11.13 3.43
C PRO A 406 -0.94 -10.43 2.08
N LYS A 407 -0.23 -9.33 1.91
CA LYS A 407 -0.25 -8.44 0.76
C LYS A 407 -0.05 -9.16 -0.59
N TYR A 408 0.84 -10.13 -0.65
CA TYR A 408 1.10 -10.88 -1.88
C TYR A 408 -0.10 -11.74 -2.31
N ILE A 409 -0.85 -12.30 -1.33
CA ILE A 409 -2.08 -13.06 -1.60
C ILE A 409 -3.17 -12.11 -2.07
N THR A 410 -3.36 -10.97 -1.40
CA THR A 410 -4.34 -9.94 -1.80
C THR A 410 -4.06 -9.44 -3.21
N LYS A 411 -2.77 -9.16 -3.51
CA LYS A 411 -2.34 -8.75 -4.85
C LYS A 411 -2.71 -9.82 -5.89
N TYR A 412 -2.37 -11.07 -5.62
CA TYR A 412 -2.70 -12.19 -6.53
C TYR A 412 -4.21 -12.31 -6.77
N ILE A 413 -5.03 -12.22 -5.72
CA ILE A 413 -6.48 -12.26 -5.83
C ILE A 413 -6.98 -11.12 -6.71
N VAL A 414 -6.56 -9.88 -6.43
CA VAL A 414 -6.99 -8.69 -7.19
C VAL A 414 -6.57 -8.78 -8.65
N GLU A 415 -5.33 -9.16 -8.94
CA GLU A 415 -4.82 -9.28 -10.31
C GLU A 415 -5.59 -10.35 -11.12
N ASN A 416 -5.95 -11.46 -10.49
CA ASN A 416 -6.64 -12.57 -11.16
C ASN A 416 -8.17 -12.47 -11.15
N THR A 417 -8.75 -11.46 -10.51
CA THR A 417 -10.19 -11.19 -10.48
C THR A 417 -10.49 -9.83 -11.12
N VAL A 418 -10.47 -8.77 -10.34
CA VAL A 418 -10.79 -7.40 -10.81
C VAL A 418 -9.83 -6.96 -11.92
N GLY A 419 -8.54 -7.21 -11.78
CA GLY A 419 -7.52 -6.87 -12.77
C GLY A 419 -7.83 -7.50 -14.13
N LYS A 420 -8.07 -8.80 -14.12
CA LYS A 420 -8.43 -9.53 -15.36
C LYS A 420 -9.71 -8.99 -16.01
N LEU A 421 -10.76 -8.71 -15.24
CA LEU A 421 -11.97 -8.09 -15.75
C LEU A 421 -11.71 -6.71 -16.36
N CYS A 422 -10.84 -5.92 -15.72
CA CYS A 422 -10.43 -4.62 -16.24
C CYS A 422 -9.70 -4.75 -17.59
N ASP A 423 -8.77 -5.69 -17.69
CA ASP A 423 -8.01 -5.93 -18.93
C ASP A 423 -8.91 -6.41 -20.06
N GLU A 424 -9.83 -7.34 -19.79
CA GLU A 424 -10.84 -7.81 -20.76
C GLU A 424 -11.73 -6.65 -21.22
N LYS A 425 -12.15 -5.76 -20.31
CA LYS A 425 -12.98 -4.61 -20.68
C LYS A 425 -12.20 -3.56 -21.46
N LYS A 426 -10.95 -3.27 -21.09
CA LYS A 426 -10.05 -2.39 -21.86
C LYS A 426 -9.90 -2.91 -23.30
N ALA A 427 -9.63 -4.21 -23.47
CA ALA A 427 -9.52 -4.84 -24.77
C ALA A 427 -10.82 -4.72 -25.58
N ALA A 428 -11.98 -4.99 -24.98
CA ALA A 428 -13.29 -4.89 -25.63
C ALA A 428 -13.64 -3.47 -26.08
N LEU A 429 -13.20 -2.44 -25.34
CA LEU A 429 -13.40 -1.03 -25.69
C LEU A 429 -12.33 -0.49 -26.66
N GLY A 430 -11.28 -1.26 -26.95
CA GLY A 430 -10.12 -0.77 -27.70
C GLY A 430 -9.34 0.32 -26.94
N PHE A 431 -9.35 0.25 -25.60
CA PHE A 431 -8.63 1.18 -24.75
C PHE A 431 -7.13 0.88 -24.82
N GLN A 432 -6.36 1.83 -25.30
CA GLN A 432 -4.90 1.77 -25.38
C GLN A 432 -4.31 2.87 -24.50
N GLU A 433 -3.71 2.49 -23.40
CA GLU A 433 -3.23 3.42 -22.37
C GLU A 433 -2.21 4.42 -22.91
N GLU A 434 -1.31 3.96 -23.79
CA GLU A 434 -0.29 4.77 -24.44
C GLU A 434 -0.87 5.94 -25.26
N GLU A 435 -2.08 5.76 -25.80
CA GLU A 435 -2.73 6.82 -26.57
C GLU A 435 -3.14 8.02 -25.72
N TYR A 436 -3.35 7.85 -24.41
CA TYR A 436 -3.73 8.93 -23.50
C TYR A 436 -2.52 9.74 -23.02
N PHE A 437 -1.33 9.16 -23.01
CA PHE A 437 -0.09 9.86 -22.66
C PHE A 437 0.54 10.62 -23.82
N LYS A 438 0.16 10.30 -25.06
CA LYS A 438 0.55 11.09 -26.22
C LYS A 438 -0.16 12.45 -26.21
N GLY A 439 0.49 13.54 -25.92
CA GLY A 439 -0.09 14.88 -25.91
C GLY A 439 -0.83 15.23 -27.22
N ARG A 440 -1.45 16.42 -27.28
CA ARG A 440 -2.13 16.90 -28.50
C ARG A 440 -1.25 16.97 -29.73
N GLY A 441 0.10 16.95 -29.55
CA GLY A 441 1.06 17.11 -30.63
C GLY A 441 1.05 18.54 -31.23
N THR A 442 2.05 18.86 -32.05
CA THR A 442 2.15 20.14 -32.76
C THR A 442 2.39 19.88 -34.27
N GLY A 443 1.98 20.82 -35.11
CA GLY A 443 2.19 20.75 -36.55
C GLY A 443 1.40 19.61 -37.24
N ARG A 444 2.05 18.85 -38.13
CA ARG A 444 1.42 17.75 -38.89
C ARG A 444 1.00 16.57 -38.02
N ASN A 445 1.56 16.42 -36.81
CA ASN A 445 1.24 15.35 -35.86
C ASN A 445 0.19 15.79 -34.83
N LYS A 446 -0.48 16.92 -35.03
CA LYS A 446 -1.55 17.38 -34.16
C LYS A 446 -2.75 16.44 -34.29
N ARG A 447 -3.19 15.86 -33.19
CA ARG A 447 -4.42 15.05 -33.14
C ARG A 447 -5.62 15.91 -33.49
N ASN A 448 -6.47 15.39 -34.35
CA ASN A 448 -7.72 16.06 -34.68
C ASN A 448 -8.75 15.89 -33.55
N ASP A 449 -9.71 16.79 -33.49
CA ASP A 449 -10.72 16.79 -32.43
C ASP A 449 -11.59 15.52 -32.44
N LYS A 450 -11.81 14.89 -33.60
CA LYS A 450 -12.54 13.61 -33.69
C LYS A 450 -11.80 12.47 -33.00
N THR A 451 -10.46 12.41 -33.13
CA THR A 451 -9.63 11.41 -32.43
C THR A 451 -9.66 11.64 -30.93
N ILE A 452 -9.55 12.89 -30.48
CA ILE A 452 -9.64 13.23 -29.07
C ILE A 452 -11.01 12.86 -28.50
N GLN A 453 -12.09 13.21 -29.21
CA GLN A 453 -13.46 12.86 -28.79
C GLN A 453 -13.67 11.35 -28.69
N LYS A 454 -13.13 10.59 -29.63
CA LYS A 454 -13.19 9.10 -29.56
C LYS A 454 -12.48 8.57 -28.29
N LEU A 455 -11.28 9.07 -27.99
CA LEU A 455 -10.53 8.65 -26.80
C LEU A 455 -11.28 9.03 -25.51
N VAL A 456 -11.87 10.22 -25.44
CA VAL A 456 -12.69 10.64 -24.30
C VAL A 456 -13.89 9.72 -24.14
N THR A 457 -14.60 9.38 -25.22
CA THR A 457 -15.74 8.46 -25.17
C THR A 457 -15.33 7.07 -24.66
N ILE A 458 -14.20 6.54 -25.10
CA ILE A 458 -13.67 5.24 -24.60
C ILE A 458 -13.37 5.32 -23.11
N LEU A 459 -12.73 6.40 -22.66
CA LEU A 459 -12.40 6.62 -21.26
C LEU A 459 -13.65 6.73 -20.39
N ASP A 460 -14.66 7.49 -20.83
CA ASP A 460 -15.93 7.65 -20.12
C ASP A 460 -16.68 6.32 -20.03
N ASN A 461 -16.76 5.56 -21.12
CA ASN A 461 -17.37 4.23 -21.12
C ASN A 461 -16.65 3.26 -20.16
N TYR A 462 -15.33 3.34 -20.08
CA TYR A 462 -14.56 2.52 -19.16
C TYR A 462 -14.81 2.94 -17.70
N ARG A 463 -14.80 4.24 -17.43
CA ARG A 463 -15.12 4.80 -16.10
C ARG A 463 -16.52 4.40 -15.64
N ASP A 464 -17.52 4.56 -16.49
CA ASP A 464 -18.91 4.26 -16.16
C ASP A 464 -19.12 2.76 -15.90
N TRP A 465 -18.38 1.90 -16.61
CA TRP A 465 -18.35 0.48 -16.32
C TRP A 465 -17.66 0.16 -15.00
N LEU A 466 -16.53 0.82 -14.66
CA LEU A 466 -15.85 0.64 -13.37
C LEU A 466 -16.76 0.95 -12.18
N LEU A 467 -17.61 1.97 -12.30
CA LEU A 467 -18.57 2.36 -11.28
C LEU A 467 -19.69 1.32 -11.06
N GLN A 468 -19.87 0.38 -11.99
CA GLN A 468 -20.87 -0.69 -11.90
C GLN A 468 -20.31 -2.01 -11.36
N ILE A 469 -19.00 -2.11 -11.17
CA ILE A 469 -18.39 -3.33 -10.63
C ILE A 469 -18.84 -3.49 -9.17
N THR A 470 -19.35 -4.69 -8.89
CA THR A 470 -19.66 -5.12 -7.54
C THR A 470 -18.64 -6.16 -7.08
N ILE A 471 -18.14 -6.01 -5.85
CA ILE A 471 -17.14 -6.89 -5.27
C ILE A 471 -17.76 -7.54 -4.03
N CYS A 472 -17.67 -8.87 -3.96
CA CYS A 472 -18.04 -9.64 -2.78
C CYS A 472 -16.79 -10.29 -2.21
N ASP A 473 -16.47 -9.97 -0.98
CA ASP A 473 -15.48 -10.69 -0.19
C ASP A 473 -16.21 -11.66 0.76
N PRO A 474 -16.21 -12.98 0.48
CA PRO A 474 -16.89 -13.96 1.31
C PRO A 474 -16.16 -14.25 2.63
N ALA A 475 -14.96 -13.73 2.82
CA ALA A 475 -14.09 -13.97 3.96
C ALA A 475 -13.53 -12.66 4.56
N CYS A 476 -14.34 -11.60 4.57
CA CYS A 476 -13.94 -10.25 5.00
C CYS A 476 -13.48 -10.15 6.48
N GLY A 477 -13.51 -11.23 7.24
CA GLY A 477 -13.04 -11.26 8.63
C GLY A 477 -13.87 -10.39 9.55
N SER A 478 -13.24 -9.42 10.21
CA SER A 478 -13.90 -8.47 11.10
C SER A 478 -14.67 -7.35 10.37
N GLY A 479 -14.64 -7.34 9.08
CA GLY A 479 -15.45 -6.53 8.19
C GLY A 479 -15.04 -5.17 7.95
#